data_4dca993c5884947ffb29460427e57c39
#
_entry.id   4dca993c5884947ffb29460427e57c39
#
_cell.length_a   1.000
_cell.length_b   1.000
_cell.length_c   1.000
_cell.angle_alpha   90.00
_cell.angle_beta   90.00
_cell.angle_gamma   90.00
#
_symmetry.space_group_name_H-M   'P 1'
#
loop_
_entity.id
_entity.type
_entity.pdbx_description
1 polymer ?
#
loop_
_entity_poly.entity_id
_entity_poly.type
_entity_poly.pdbx_seq_one_letter_code
_entity_poly.pdbx_strand_id
1 'polypeptide(L)'
;MLMLKDRFGRIIKNIRISVTQRCNFRCFYCHREGEEYISYYEMLPEEMERIVKVAASLGINEVKLTGGEPLLRDDIIEIVSRISRIPGINDVSMTTNGFFLEDYADDLKRAGLMRVNVSLDTLDAEKFRMITGVDGHESVVRGIIKAVKANLRPVKVNMVILKGINEDEVDDMIKFAGDNGLILQVIEFEGPRIDATYEKYHVDIADIEDRIEKRSIKTIIRSMQHRRKYILGNNTEVEFVRPMHNSEFCLHCNRIRLTSDGKLKPCLFKNNNLIDILGLIRKGADDNHLKELFIEAINRRRPYFFNGNL
;
A
#
# COMPACT_ATOMS: atom_id res chain seq x y z
N MET A 1 -6.40 24.98 -9.38
CA MET A 1 -5.41 24.01 -8.88
C MET A 1 -5.00 23.10 -10.02
N LEU A 2 -3.72 23.03 -10.35
CA LEU A 2 -3.23 22.18 -11.45
C LEU A 2 -3.45 20.73 -11.05
N MET A 3 -4.18 19.95 -11.85
CA MET A 3 -4.34 18.51 -11.61
C MET A 3 -3.33 17.74 -12.44
N LEU A 4 -2.44 17.01 -11.79
CA LEU A 4 -1.44 16.19 -12.47
C LEU A 4 -2.13 15.00 -13.18
N LYS A 5 -2.07 14.98 -14.52
CA LYS A 5 -2.77 14.04 -15.38
C LYS A 5 -1.79 13.36 -16.34
N ASP A 6 -1.87 12.04 -16.46
CA ASP A 6 -1.03 11.31 -17.41
C ASP A 6 -1.62 11.32 -18.84
N ARG A 7 -0.86 10.77 -19.80
CA ARG A 7 -1.25 10.71 -21.22
C ARG A 7 -2.54 9.90 -21.49
N PHE A 8 -2.97 9.09 -20.50
CA PHE A 8 -4.16 8.21 -20.60
C PHE A 8 -5.35 8.79 -19.84
N GLY A 9 -5.25 10.02 -19.38
CA GLY A 9 -6.34 10.70 -18.71
C GLY A 9 -6.47 10.45 -17.21
N ARG A 10 -5.57 9.65 -16.59
CA ARG A 10 -5.62 9.35 -15.17
C ARG A 10 -5.11 10.52 -14.33
N ILE A 11 -5.95 11.00 -13.42
CA ILE A 11 -5.57 12.07 -12.48
C ILE A 11 -4.84 11.42 -11.31
N ILE A 12 -3.63 11.90 -11.00
CA ILE A 12 -2.81 11.38 -9.92
C ILE A 12 -3.15 12.13 -8.64
N LYS A 13 -3.66 11.39 -7.66
CA LYS A 13 -4.08 11.92 -6.35
C LYS A 13 -3.30 11.34 -5.18
N ASN A 14 -2.63 10.20 -5.38
CA ASN A 14 -2.00 9.43 -4.32
C ASN A 14 -0.50 9.25 -4.59
N ILE A 15 0.32 9.55 -3.58
CA ILE A 15 1.73 9.16 -3.55
C ILE A 15 1.94 8.07 -2.49
N ARG A 16 2.55 6.95 -2.91
CA ARG A 16 2.94 5.86 -2.01
C ARG A 16 4.44 5.89 -1.80
N ILE A 17 4.86 6.08 -0.56
CA ILE A 17 6.25 6.29 -0.17
C ILE A 17 6.76 5.07 0.57
N SER A 18 7.78 4.42 0.03
CA SER A 18 8.57 3.43 0.75
C SER A 18 9.55 4.19 1.64
N VAL A 19 9.34 4.16 2.96
CA VAL A 19 10.17 4.92 3.90
C VAL A 19 11.44 4.19 4.27
N THR A 20 11.48 2.86 4.13
CA THR A 20 12.61 1.97 4.39
C THR A 20 12.46 0.66 3.63
N GLN A 21 13.56 -0.05 3.38
CA GLN A 21 13.53 -1.44 2.90
C GLN A 21 13.69 -2.44 4.05
N ARG A 22 14.05 -2.00 5.25
CA ARG A 22 14.20 -2.87 6.42
C ARG A 22 12.85 -3.44 6.80
N CYS A 23 12.82 -4.73 7.14
CA CYS A 23 11.63 -5.42 7.62
C CYS A 23 12.04 -6.48 8.64
N ASN A 24 11.27 -6.61 9.70
CA ASN A 24 11.42 -7.66 10.71
C ASN A 24 10.76 -8.99 10.28
N PHE A 25 9.98 -9.00 9.18
CA PHE A 25 9.41 -10.20 8.58
C PHE A 25 10.19 -10.63 7.33
N ARG A 26 10.02 -11.89 6.91
CA ARG A 26 10.65 -12.50 5.73
C ARG A 26 9.61 -13.24 4.89
N CYS A 27 8.46 -12.59 4.65
CA CYS A 27 7.37 -13.19 3.89
C CYS A 27 7.89 -13.71 2.54
N PHE A 28 7.66 -14.99 2.25
CA PHE A 28 8.25 -15.64 1.07
C PHE A 28 7.71 -15.06 -0.26
N TYR A 29 6.54 -14.43 -0.24
CA TYR A 29 5.90 -13.83 -1.41
C TYR A 29 6.17 -12.31 -1.54
N CYS A 30 6.97 -11.69 -0.66
CA CYS A 30 7.12 -10.24 -0.58
C CYS A 30 7.75 -9.65 -1.82
N HIS A 31 7.03 -8.76 -2.50
CA HIS A 31 7.52 -8.03 -3.66
C HIS A 31 8.31 -6.75 -3.32
N ARG A 32 8.53 -6.43 -2.02
CA ARG A 32 9.34 -5.29 -1.53
C ARG A 32 8.98 -3.96 -2.21
N GLU A 33 7.71 -3.62 -2.35
CA GLU A 33 7.23 -2.44 -3.11
C GLU A 33 7.76 -2.36 -4.55
N GLY A 34 8.19 -3.50 -5.12
CA GLY A 34 8.79 -3.59 -6.44
C GLY A 34 10.20 -2.99 -6.52
N GLU A 35 10.90 -2.83 -5.41
CA GLU A 35 12.28 -2.36 -5.37
C GLU A 35 13.23 -3.56 -5.52
N GLU A 36 13.92 -3.64 -6.67
CA GLU A 36 14.79 -4.79 -7.00
C GLU A 36 16.16 -4.72 -6.32
N TYR A 37 16.62 -3.51 -5.99
CA TYR A 37 17.94 -3.28 -5.40
C TYR A 37 17.79 -2.91 -3.93
N ILE A 38 18.67 -3.47 -3.09
CA ILE A 38 18.77 -3.07 -1.69
C ILE A 38 19.56 -1.76 -1.65
N SER A 39 18.94 -0.73 -1.10
CA SER A 39 19.58 0.53 -0.78
C SER A 39 19.81 0.63 0.71
N TYR A 40 21.03 1.02 1.10
CA TYR A 40 21.34 1.37 2.51
C TYR A 40 21.06 2.84 2.81
N TYR A 41 20.67 3.63 1.80
CA TYR A 41 20.34 5.04 1.96
C TYR A 41 18.83 5.19 2.10
N GLU A 42 18.42 5.84 3.18
CA GLU A 42 17.04 6.24 3.42
C GLU A 42 16.93 7.76 3.30
N MET A 43 15.75 8.23 2.87
CA MET A 43 15.44 9.65 2.87
C MET A 43 15.31 10.16 4.30
N LEU A 44 15.76 11.40 4.54
CA LEU A 44 15.51 12.12 5.79
C LEU A 44 14.06 12.61 5.86
N PRO A 45 13.50 12.83 7.06
CA PRO A 45 12.13 13.36 7.21
C PRO A 45 11.87 14.66 6.44
N GLU A 46 12.83 15.61 6.46
CA GLU A 46 12.74 16.87 5.73
C GLU A 46 12.82 16.71 4.20
N GLU A 47 13.55 15.71 3.72
CA GLU A 47 13.59 15.40 2.28
C GLU A 47 12.24 14.86 1.80
N MET A 48 11.63 13.95 2.58
CA MET A 48 10.27 13.44 2.29
C MET A 48 9.24 14.57 2.36
N GLU A 49 9.31 15.42 3.39
CA GLU A 49 8.43 16.59 3.53
C GLU A 49 8.52 17.48 2.30
N ARG A 50 9.71 17.79 1.81
CA ARG A 50 9.93 18.61 0.62
C ARG A 50 9.33 17.97 -0.62
N ILE A 51 9.56 16.67 -0.84
CA ILE A 51 8.98 15.92 -1.96
C ILE A 51 7.46 15.95 -1.91
N VAL A 52 6.86 15.74 -0.73
CA VAL A 52 5.40 15.76 -0.56
C VAL A 52 4.81 17.16 -0.73
N LYS A 53 5.51 18.23 -0.30
CA LYS A 53 5.10 19.62 -0.59
C LYS A 53 5.01 19.90 -2.09
N VAL A 54 6.02 19.47 -2.84
CA VAL A 54 6.01 19.57 -4.30
C VAL A 54 4.85 18.77 -4.89
N ALA A 55 4.65 17.52 -4.46
CA ALA A 55 3.54 16.68 -4.89
C ALA A 55 2.17 17.32 -4.60
N ALA A 56 2.00 17.90 -3.41
CA ALA A 56 0.77 18.62 -3.00
C ALA A 56 0.50 19.83 -3.90
N SER A 57 1.53 20.59 -4.29
CA SER A 57 1.40 21.73 -5.21
C SER A 57 0.90 21.32 -6.61
N LEU A 58 1.10 20.05 -6.97
CA LEU A 58 0.63 19.43 -8.23
C LEU A 58 -0.75 18.74 -8.09
N GLY A 59 -1.41 18.86 -6.93
CA GLY A 59 -2.74 18.31 -6.69
C GLY A 59 -2.78 16.89 -6.13
N ILE A 60 -1.63 16.29 -5.76
CA ILE A 60 -1.58 15.05 -4.99
C ILE A 60 -1.96 15.37 -3.55
N ASN A 61 -3.00 14.71 -3.02
CA ASN A 61 -3.57 15.02 -1.72
C ASN A 61 -3.70 13.83 -0.77
N GLU A 62 -3.26 12.65 -1.22
CA GLU A 62 -3.25 11.42 -0.42
C GLU A 62 -1.82 10.88 -0.33
N VAL A 63 -1.36 10.59 0.89
CA VAL A 63 -0.04 9.98 1.15
C VAL A 63 -0.23 8.62 1.81
N LYS A 64 0.42 7.60 1.26
CA LYS A 64 0.50 6.29 1.89
C LYS A 64 1.95 5.92 2.19
N LEU A 65 2.28 5.84 3.48
CA LEU A 65 3.57 5.36 3.95
C LEU A 65 3.61 3.84 3.92
N THR A 66 4.72 3.28 3.47
CA THR A 66 4.96 1.85 3.34
C THR A 66 6.47 1.59 3.37
N GLY A 67 6.89 0.41 2.90
CA GLY A 67 8.31 0.08 2.76
C GLY A 67 8.53 -1.41 2.89
N GLY A 68 9.58 -1.80 3.60
CA GLY A 68 9.64 -3.03 4.35
C GLY A 68 8.63 -2.93 5.50
N GLU A 69 9.10 -2.53 6.68
CA GLU A 69 8.22 -2.21 7.79
C GLU A 69 8.47 -0.76 8.26
N PRO A 70 7.51 0.16 8.07
CA PRO A 70 7.67 1.56 8.45
C PRO A 70 7.97 1.78 9.93
N LEU A 71 7.41 0.93 10.81
CA LEU A 71 7.59 1.03 12.27
C LEU A 71 8.98 0.60 12.75
N LEU A 72 9.89 0.22 11.86
CA LEU A 72 11.32 0.03 12.15
C LEU A 72 12.14 1.33 12.05
N ARG A 73 11.51 2.43 11.59
CA ARG A 73 12.16 3.73 11.59
C ARG A 73 11.92 4.44 12.92
N ASP A 74 12.99 4.84 13.58
CA ASP A 74 12.92 5.55 14.86
C ASP A 74 12.27 6.94 14.72
N ASP A 75 12.38 7.54 13.51
CA ASP A 75 11.83 8.86 13.16
C ASP A 75 10.45 8.80 12.48
N ILE A 76 9.76 7.65 12.50
CA ILE A 76 8.47 7.48 11.79
C ILE A 76 7.39 8.44 12.30
N ILE A 77 7.38 8.76 13.58
CA ILE A 77 6.44 9.70 14.18
C ILE A 77 6.70 11.11 13.65
N GLU A 78 7.96 11.51 13.52
CA GLU A 78 8.33 12.79 12.91
C GLU A 78 7.92 12.85 11.44
N ILE A 79 8.18 11.80 10.66
CA ILE A 79 7.77 11.71 9.23
C ILE A 79 6.27 11.92 9.12
N VAL A 80 5.44 11.20 9.88
CA VAL A 80 4.00 11.34 9.89
C VAL A 80 3.58 12.76 10.24
N SER A 81 4.16 13.34 11.31
CA SER A 81 3.86 14.69 11.78
C SER A 81 4.19 15.77 10.75
N ARG A 82 5.33 15.67 10.08
CA ARG A 82 5.72 16.62 9.03
C ARG A 82 4.77 16.55 7.82
N ILE A 83 4.48 15.33 7.35
CA ILE A 83 3.62 15.12 6.17
C ILE A 83 2.17 15.53 6.44
N SER A 84 1.62 15.21 7.63
CA SER A 84 0.23 15.50 7.97
C SER A 84 -0.09 17.01 8.04
N ARG A 85 0.93 17.83 8.26
CA ARG A 85 0.80 19.30 8.35
C ARG A 85 0.95 20.02 7.01
N ILE A 86 1.25 19.31 5.93
CA ILE A 86 1.44 19.93 4.62
C ILE A 86 0.08 20.40 4.07
N PRO A 87 -0.08 21.70 3.75
CA PRO A 87 -1.31 22.20 3.16
C PRO A 87 -1.66 21.45 1.85
N GLY A 88 -2.91 20.99 1.75
CA GLY A 88 -3.39 20.24 0.59
C GLY A 88 -3.30 18.73 0.72
N ILE A 89 -2.61 18.19 1.74
CA ILE A 89 -2.66 16.78 2.08
C ILE A 89 -3.89 16.53 2.97
N ASN A 90 -4.79 15.66 2.51
CA ASN A 90 -6.07 15.38 3.17
C ASN A 90 -6.14 13.98 3.76
N ASP A 91 -5.23 13.09 3.39
CA ASP A 91 -5.20 11.71 3.87
C ASP A 91 -3.75 11.23 4.01
N VAL A 92 -3.36 10.91 5.24
CA VAL A 92 -2.09 10.24 5.55
C VAL A 92 -2.40 8.87 6.12
N SER A 93 -1.94 7.84 5.44
CA SER A 93 -2.20 6.45 5.79
C SER A 93 -0.92 5.62 5.78
N MET A 94 -0.92 4.48 6.46
CA MET A 94 0.22 3.58 6.52
C MET A 94 -0.17 2.16 6.16
N THR A 95 0.75 1.42 5.53
CA THR A 95 0.69 -0.04 5.45
C THR A 95 1.81 -0.60 6.33
N THR A 96 1.50 -1.49 7.24
CA THR A 96 2.42 -2.08 8.22
C THR A 96 2.15 -3.58 8.36
N ASN A 97 3.14 -4.34 8.78
CA ASN A 97 2.95 -5.74 9.19
C ASN A 97 2.27 -5.85 10.58
N GLY A 98 2.13 -4.74 11.29
CA GLY A 98 1.38 -4.65 12.55
C GLY A 98 2.12 -5.12 13.80
N PHE A 99 3.32 -5.68 13.69
CA PHE A 99 4.04 -6.27 14.83
C PHE A 99 4.31 -5.27 15.96
N PHE A 100 4.69 -4.04 15.61
CA PHE A 100 4.96 -2.96 16.56
C PHE A 100 3.78 -1.99 16.73
N LEU A 101 2.65 -2.24 16.06
CA LEU A 101 1.55 -1.27 16.01
C LEU A 101 0.88 -1.05 17.35
N GLU A 102 0.91 -2.05 18.26
CA GLU A 102 0.40 -1.90 19.62
C GLU A 102 1.10 -0.74 20.38
N ASP A 103 2.41 -0.63 20.23
CA ASP A 103 3.22 0.40 20.91
C ASP A 103 3.10 1.77 20.26
N TYR A 104 2.95 1.81 18.93
CA TYR A 104 3.00 3.05 18.15
C TYR A 104 1.64 3.70 17.86
N ALA A 105 0.52 2.98 18.00
CA ALA A 105 -0.78 3.42 17.47
C ALA A 105 -1.23 4.79 18.00
N ASP A 106 -1.08 5.06 19.29
CA ASP A 106 -1.49 6.33 19.89
C ASP A 106 -0.60 7.49 19.42
N ASP A 107 0.72 7.28 19.33
CA ASP A 107 1.66 8.29 18.86
C ASP A 107 1.48 8.62 17.39
N LEU A 108 1.26 7.60 16.57
CA LEU A 108 0.91 7.77 15.15
C LEU A 108 -0.37 8.58 14.97
N LYS A 109 -1.39 8.31 15.80
CA LYS A 109 -2.64 9.08 15.78
C LYS A 109 -2.41 10.54 16.16
N ARG A 110 -1.65 10.79 17.23
CA ARG A 110 -1.31 12.17 17.65
C ARG A 110 -0.48 12.90 16.59
N ALA A 111 0.39 12.20 15.88
CA ALA A 111 1.19 12.76 14.78
C ALA A 111 0.36 13.12 13.53
N GLY A 112 -0.89 12.66 13.44
CA GLY A 112 -1.79 12.95 12.33
C GLY A 112 -2.01 11.80 11.35
N LEU A 113 -1.57 10.57 11.68
CA LEU A 113 -1.95 9.40 10.89
C LEU A 113 -3.46 9.18 10.99
N MET A 114 -4.13 9.03 9.86
CA MET A 114 -5.58 8.90 9.85
C MET A 114 -6.04 7.45 9.93
N ARG A 115 -5.38 6.56 9.19
CA ARG A 115 -5.80 5.16 9.02
C ARG A 115 -4.63 4.24 8.70
N VAL A 116 -4.83 2.94 8.97
CA VAL A 116 -3.82 1.91 8.70
C VAL A 116 -4.38 0.75 7.89
N ASN A 117 -3.51 0.15 7.08
CA ASN A 117 -3.70 -1.18 6.53
C ASN A 117 -2.70 -2.11 7.22
N VAL A 118 -3.16 -3.18 7.82
CA VAL A 118 -2.32 -4.17 8.50
C VAL A 118 -2.31 -5.46 7.68
N SER A 119 -1.12 -6.00 7.41
CA SER A 119 -0.99 -7.27 6.71
C SER A 119 -1.20 -8.42 7.69
N LEU A 120 -2.24 -9.23 7.44
CA LEU A 120 -2.53 -10.46 8.19
C LEU A 120 -3.22 -11.43 7.23
N ASP A 121 -2.44 -12.43 6.76
CA ASP A 121 -2.89 -13.36 5.72
C ASP A 121 -3.66 -14.57 6.28
N THR A 122 -3.58 -14.81 7.57
CA THR A 122 -4.18 -15.97 8.24
C THR A 122 -4.41 -15.68 9.73
N LEU A 123 -5.39 -16.36 10.33
CA LEU A 123 -5.62 -16.38 11.78
C LEU A 123 -4.93 -17.55 12.46
N ASP A 124 -4.36 -18.48 11.71
CA ASP A 124 -3.59 -19.61 12.20
C ASP A 124 -2.13 -19.21 12.45
N ALA A 125 -1.66 -19.39 13.68
CA ALA A 125 -0.31 -18.98 14.09
C ALA A 125 0.82 -19.79 13.39
N GLU A 126 0.57 -21.06 13.06
CA GLU A 126 1.56 -21.89 12.36
C GLU A 126 1.66 -21.48 10.88
N LYS A 127 0.52 -21.29 10.21
CA LYS A 127 0.49 -20.74 8.85
C LYS A 127 1.11 -19.34 8.81
N PHE A 128 0.82 -18.49 9.80
CA PHE A 128 1.43 -17.17 9.91
C PHE A 128 2.95 -17.25 9.96
N ARG A 129 3.50 -18.11 10.85
CA ARG A 129 4.95 -18.32 10.95
C ARG A 129 5.53 -18.88 9.64
N MET A 130 4.84 -19.80 8.99
CA MET A 130 5.26 -20.35 7.69
C MET A 130 5.32 -19.25 6.61
N ILE A 131 4.34 -18.36 6.55
CA ILE A 131 4.26 -17.28 5.56
C ILE A 131 5.31 -16.20 5.84
N THR A 132 5.43 -15.75 7.10
CA THR A 132 6.20 -14.56 7.49
C THR A 132 7.63 -14.85 7.95
N GLY A 133 7.91 -16.10 8.31
CA GLY A 133 9.20 -16.50 8.92
C GLY A 133 9.38 -16.04 10.37
N VAL A 134 8.32 -15.56 11.03
CA VAL A 134 8.37 -14.97 12.37
C VAL A 134 7.21 -15.47 13.23
N ASP A 135 7.48 -15.72 14.49
CA ASP A 135 6.46 -16.00 15.49
C ASP A 135 5.95 -14.68 16.09
N GLY A 136 4.92 -14.10 15.47
CA GLY A 136 4.43 -12.76 15.79
C GLY A 136 2.93 -12.56 15.63
N HIS A 137 2.17 -13.63 15.35
CA HIS A 137 0.73 -13.56 15.07
C HIS A 137 -0.06 -12.80 16.14
N GLU A 138 0.12 -13.14 17.42
CA GLU A 138 -0.58 -12.48 18.53
C GLU A 138 -0.26 -10.98 18.62
N SER A 139 1.01 -10.58 18.40
CA SER A 139 1.42 -9.19 18.41
C SER A 139 0.73 -8.38 17.31
N VAL A 140 0.58 -8.98 16.11
CA VAL A 140 -0.14 -8.36 15.00
C VAL A 140 -1.62 -8.18 15.33
N VAL A 141 -2.27 -9.22 15.90
CA VAL A 141 -3.67 -9.15 16.32
C VAL A 141 -3.88 -8.06 17.39
N ARG A 142 -3.03 -8.01 18.43
CA ARG A 142 -3.09 -6.94 19.44
C ARG A 142 -2.88 -5.55 18.81
N GLY A 143 -1.94 -5.44 17.86
CA GLY A 143 -1.71 -4.19 17.12
C GLY A 143 -2.93 -3.73 16.32
N ILE A 144 -3.66 -4.65 15.66
CA ILE A 144 -4.91 -4.35 14.96
C ILE A 144 -5.96 -3.80 15.94
N ILE A 145 -6.19 -4.50 17.05
CA ILE A 145 -7.16 -4.09 18.07
C ILE A 145 -6.78 -2.73 18.68
N LYS A 146 -5.50 -2.51 18.94
CA LYS A 146 -5.00 -1.23 19.44
C LYS A 146 -5.21 -0.10 18.43
N ALA A 147 -4.99 -0.32 17.16
CA ALA A 147 -5.24 0.66 16.10
C ALA A 147 -6.72 1.08 16.04
N VAL A 148 -7.65 0.14 16.23
CA VAL A 148 -9.10 0.45 16.33
C VAL A 148 -9.36 1.33 17.55
N LYS A 149 -8.82 1.00 18.72
CA LYS A 149 -8.96 1.77 19.98
C LYS A 149 -8.35 3.16 19.87
N ALA A 150 -7.21 3.30 19.17
CA ALA A 150 -6.54 4.58 18.91
C ALA A 150 -7.27 5.43 17.84
N ASN A 151 -8.39 4.94 17.28
CA ASN A 151 -9.16 5.63 16.24
C ASN A 151 -8.35 5.89 14.94
N LEU A 152 -7.48 4.97 14.53
CA LEU A 152 -6.81 4.96 13.22
C LEU A 152 -7.75 4.36 12.14
N ARG A 153 -8.91 5.02 11.91
CA ARG A 153 -10.00 4.47 11.10
C ARG A 153 -10.05 5.01 9.68
N PRO A 154 -10.46 4.17 8.71
CA PRO A 154 -10.74 2.74 8.84
C PRO A 154 -9.46 1.93 9.01
N VAL A 155 -9.48 0.93 9.90
CA VAL A 155 -8.43 -0.11 9.93
C VAL A 155 -8.78 -1.15 8.88
N LYS A 156 -7.86 -1.41 7.96
CA LYS A 156 -7.99 -2.48 6.97
C LYS A 156 -7.06 -3.63 7.29
N VAL A 157 -7.55 -4.85 7.16
CA VAL A 157 -6.72 -6.05 7.15
C VAL A 157 -6.50 -6.46 5.72
N ASN A 158 -5.24 -6.52 5.29
CA ASN A 158 -4.84 -7.02 3.99
C ASN A 158 -4.55 -8.52 4.11
N MET A 159 -5.27 -9.33 3.34
CA MET A 159 -5.09 -10.76 3.23
C MET A 159 -4.71 -11.10 1.78
N VAL A 160 -3.46 -11.50 1.56
CA VAL A 160 -3.04 -12.04 0.27
C VAL A 160 -3.45 -13.50 0.20
N ILE A 161 -4.19 -13.88 -0.85
CA ILE A 161 -4.60 -15.27 -1.04
C ILE A 161 -3.47 -16.06 -1.68
N LEU A 162 -3.10 -17.15 -1.01
CA LEU A 162 -1.99 -18.03 -1.36
C LEU A 162 -2.52 -19.45 -1.56
N LYS A 163 -2.42 -19.96 -2.78
CA LYS A 163 -2.91 -21.27 -3.20
C LYS A 163 -2.41 -22.39 -2.29
N GLY A 164 -3.34 -23.19 -1.78
CA GLY A 164 -3.07 -24.34 -0.89
C GLY A 164 -2.63 -23.95 0.52
N ILE A 165 -2.77 -22.67 0.92
CA ILE A 165 -2.36 -22.20 2.25
C ILE A 165 -3.54 -21.61 3.02
N ASN A 166 -4.20 -20.54 2.49
CA ASN A 166 -5.18 -19.76 3.24
C ASN A 166 -6.48 -19.45 2.46
N GLU A 167 -6.69 -20.09 1.32
CA GLU A 167 -7.90 -19.92 0.49
C GLU A 167 -9.19 -20.26 1.25
N ASP A 168 -9.10 -21.19 2.16
CA ASP A 168 -10.18 -21.69 3.00
C ASP A 168 -10.52 -20.78 4.19
N GLU A 169 -9.63 -19.84 4.54
CA GLU A 169 -9.78 -18.97 5.72
C GLU A 169 -10.54 -17.65 5.44
N VAL A 170 -10.99 -17.40 4.21
CA VAL A 170 -11.62 -16.11 3.86
C VAL A 170 -12.86 -15.82 4.69
N ASP A 171 -13.69 -16.84 4.97
CA ASP A 171 -14.91 -16.66 5.78
C ASP A 171 -14.57 -16.38 7.25
N ASP A 172 -13.55 -17.00 7.81
CA ASP A 172 -13.07 -16.73 9.18
C ASP A 172 -12.48 -15.32 9.29
N MET A 173 -11.72 -14.87 8.27
CA MET A 173 -11.22 -13.52 8.19
C MET A 173 -12.33 -12.48 8.04
N ILE A 174 -13.40 -12.78 7.31
CA ILE A 174 -14.61 -11.92 7.23
C ILE A 174 -15.26 -11.81 8.61
N LYS A 175 -15.40 -12.93 9.33
CA LYS A 175 -15.92 -12.93 10.69
C LYS A 175 -15.06 -12.10 11.63
N PHE A 176 -13.73 -12.32 11.61
CA PHE A 176 -12.78 -11.53 12.41
C PHE A 176 -12.89 -10.03 12.10
N ALA A 177 -12.99 -9.66 10.83
CA ALA A 177 -13.13 -8.25 10.43
C ALA A 177 -14.46 -7.66 10.94
N GLY A 178 -15.58 -8.38 10.82
CA GLY A 178 -16.89 -7.94 11.30
C GLY A 178 -16.94 -7.76 12.81
N ASP A 179 -16.43 -8.73 13.56
CA ASP A 179 -16.43 -8.72 15.03
C ASP A 179 -15.58 -7.55 15.60
N ASN A 180 -14.61 -7.04 14.83
CA ASN A 180 -13.69 -6.00 15.27
C ASN A 180 -13.86 -4.64 14.54
N GLY A 181 -14.88 -4.50 13.70
CA GLY A 181 -15.17 -3.24 12.97
C GLY A 181 -14.06 -2.87 11.98
N LEU A 182 -13.49 -3.86 11.29
CA LEU A 182 -12.43 -3.73 10.31
C LEU A 182 -12.98 -3.85 8.89
N ILE A 183 -12.19 -3.45 7.92
CA ILE A 183 -12.43 -3.76 6.50
C ILE A 183 -11.48 -4.87 6.10
N LEU A 184 -11.99 -6.00 5.61
CA LEU A 184 -11.16 -7.02 5.00
C LEU A 184 -10.83 -6.63 3.56
N GLN A 185 -9.55 -6.66 3.21
CA GLN A 185 -9.08 -6.47 1.85
C GLN A 185 -8.45 -7.76 1.34
N VAL A 186 -9.19 -8.50 0.52
CA VAL A 186 -8.76 -9.74 -0.13
C VAL A 186 -7.95 -9.38 -1.36
N ILE A 187 -6.70 -9.84 -1.41
CA ILE A 187 -5.72 -9.43 -2.41
C ILE A 187 -5.26 -10.65 -3.19
N GLU A 188 -5.40 -10.61 -4.51
CA GLU A 188 -4.77 -11.54 -5.41
C GLU A 188 -3.24 -11.46 -5.26
N PHE A 189 -2.57 -12.60 -5.14
CA PHE A 189 -1.11 -12.60 -5.07
C PHE A 189 -0.52 -11.93 -6.31
N GLU A 190 0.25 -10.88 -6.11
CA GLU A 190 0.85 -10.06 -7.15
C GLU A 190 2.37 -9.97 -6.99
N GLY A 191 3.08 -9.77 -8.09
CA GLY A 191 4.51 -9.53 -8.06
C GLY A 191 4.99 -8.82 -9.31
N PRO A 192 6.11 -8.06 -9.23
CA PRO A 192 6.74 -7.44 -10.38
C PRO A 192 7.35 -8.48 -11.34
N ARG A 193 7.58 -9.69 -10.85
CA ARG A 193 8.03 -10.85 -11.62
C ARG A 193 7.06 -12.00 -11.42
N ILE A 194 6.80 -12.71 -12.51
CA ILE A 194 6.19 -14.04 -12.46
C ILE A 194 7.36 -15.02 -12.39
N ASP A 195 7.51 -15.68 -11.26
CA ASP A 195 8.56 -16.66 -10.97
C ASP A 195 7.97 -17.94 -10.39
N ALA A 196 8.81 -18.90 -10.01
CA ALA A 196 8.37 -20.17 -9.45
C ALA A 196 7.51 -20.02 -8.19
N THR A 197 7.71 -18.95 -7.39
CA THR A 197 6.90 -18.65 -6.21
C THR A 197 5.50 -18.22 -6.64
N TYR A 198 5.42 -17.33 -7.63
CA TYR A 198 4.15 -16.90 -8.19
C TYR A 198 3.38 -18.08 -8.80
N GLU A 199 4.03 -18.87 -9.65
CA GLU A 199 3.42 -20.03 -10.31
C GLU A 199 2.87 -21.05 -9.29
N LYS A 200 3.59 -21.25 -8.18
CA LYS A 200 3.21 -22.20 -7.14
C LYS A 200 2.02 -21.71 -6.29
N TYR A 201 1.98 -20.44 -5.94
CA TYR A 201 1.07 -19.93 -4.91
C TYR A 201 0.01 -18.96 -5.43
N HIS A 202 0.08 -18.55 -6.70
CA HIS A 202 -0.96 -17.72 -7.29
C HIS A 202 -2.24 -18.53 -7.53
N VAL A 203 -3.38 -17.90 -7.28
CA VAL A 203 -4.70 -18.38 -7.62
C VAL A 203 -5.57 -17.20 -8.06
N ASP A 204 -6.39 -17.40 -9.09
CA ASP A 204 -7.43 -16.42 -9.44
C ASP A 204 -8.50 -16.43 -8.35
N ILE A 205 -8.73 -15.26 -7.77
CA ILE A 205 -9.70 -15.09 -6.69
C ILE A 205 -11.11 -14.73 -7.18
N ALA A 206 -11.41 -14.92 -8.48
CA ALA A 206 -12.71 -14.61 -9.06
C ALA A 206 -13.83 -15.39 -8.37
N ASP A 207 -13.66 -16.69 -8.16
CA ASP A 207 -14.67 -17.56 -7.53
C ASP A 207 -14.93 -17.15 -6.07
N ILE A 208 -13.88 -16.68 -5.37
CA ILE A 208 -14.01 -16.14 -4.01
C ILE A 208 -14.82 -14.85 -4.06
N GLU A 209 -14.50 -13.94 -4.99
CA GLU A 209 -15.20 -12.67 -5.17
C GLU A 209 -16.68 -12.89 -5.50
N ASP A 210 -17.00 -13.79 -6.44
CA ASP A 210 -18.38 -14.12 -6.85
C ASP A 210 -19.21 -14.69 -5.69
N ARG A 211 -18.60 -15.52 -4.84
CA ARG A 211 -19.24 -16.07 -3.64
C ARG A 211 -19.59 -14.96 -2.64
N ILE A 212 -18.71 -13.98 -2.47
CA ILE A 212 -18.94 -12.85 -1.57
C ILE A 212 -19.96 -11.87 -2.17
N GLU A 213 -19.92 -11.63 -3.49
CA GLU A 213 -20.90 -10.79 -4.18
C GLU A 213 -22.32 -11.30 -3.98
N LYS A 214 -22.56 -12.61 -4.15
CA LYS A 214 -23.88 -13.24 -3.93
C LYS A 214 -24.42 -13.08 -2.49
N ARG A 215 -23.54 -12.90 -1.50
CA ARG A 215 -23.90 -12.70 -0.08
C ARG A 215 -24.00 -11.23 0.31
N SER A 216 -23.62 -10.33 -0.59
CA SER A 216 -23.60 -8.89 -0.30
C SER A 216 -24.98 -8.25 -0.43
N ILE A 217 -25.27 -7.28 0.44
CA ILE A 217 -26.47 -6.44 0.37
C ILE A 217 -26.22 -5.17 -0.45
N LYS A 218 -24.95 -4.83 -0.71
CA LYS A 218 -24.56 -3.66 -1.49
C LYS A 218 -23.19 -3.82 -2.08
N THR A 219 -23.02 -3.44 -3.34
CA THR A 219 -21.73 -3.34 -4.04
C THR A 219 -21.37 -1.89 -4.29
N ILE A 220 -20.13 -1.50 -4.01
CA ILE A 220 -19.57 -0.17 -4.24
C ILE A 220 -18.34 -0.31 -5.13
N ILE A 221 -18.32 0.38 -6.26
CA ILE A 221 -17.13 0.46 -7.13
C ILE A 221 -16.34 1.70 -6.72
N ARG A 222 -15.08 1.50 -6.35
CA ARG A 222 -14.19 2.59 -5.94
C ARG A 222 -13.55 3.26 -7.15
N SER A 223 -13.38 4.57 -7.11
CA SER A 223 -12.67 5.32 -8.16
C SER A 223 -11.21 4.90 -8.31
N MET A 224 -10.53 4.55 -7.20
CA MET A 224 -9.16 4.04 -7.23
C MET A 224 -9.15 2.59 -7.71
N GLN A 225 -8.49 2.35 -8.86
CA GLN A 225 -8.25 1.02 -9.42
C GLN A 225 -9.53 0.21 -9.73
N HIS A 226 -10.70 0.86 -9.80
CA HIS A 226 -12.00 0.25 -10.09
C HIS A 226 -12.33 -0.97 -9.19
N ARG A 227 -11.81 -0.95 -7.95
CA ARG A 227 -11.96 -2.07 -7.00
C ARG A 227 -13.39 -2.16 -6.51
N ARG A 228 -13.89 -3.38 -6.42
CA ARG A 228 -15.20 -3.66 -5.85
C ARG A 228 -15.08 -3.79 -4.33
N LYS A 229 -16.06 -3.23 -3.64
CA LYS A 229 -16.25 -3.36 -2.21
C LYS A 229 -17.68 -3.86 -1.97
N TYR A 230 -17.80 -4.91 -1.20
CA TYR A 230 -19.05 -5.57 -0.83
C TYR A 230 -19.38 -5.29 0.62
N ILE A 231 -20.64 -4.94 0.87
CA ILE A 231 -21.19 -4.79 2.22
C ILE A 231 -22.06 -6.02 2.50
N LEU A 232 -21.71 -6.77 3.53
CA LEU A 232 -22.47 -7.95 3.94
C LEU A 232 -23.63 -7.59 4.88
N GLY A 233 -24.54 -8.53 5.12
CA GLY A 233 -25.74 -8.31 5.91
C GLY A 233 -25.49 -7.84 7.35
N ASN A 234 -24.33 -8.14 7.92
CA ASN A 234 -23.87 -7.67 9.23
C ASN A 234 -23.05 -6.36 9.16
N ASN A 235 -23.09 -5.64 8.03
CA ASN A 235 -22.30 -4.44 7.72
C ASN A 235 -20.78 -4.66 7.62
N THR A 236 -20.29 -5.88 7.60
CA THR A 236 -18.87 -6.14 7.33
C THR A 236 -18.53 -5.73 5.91
N GLU A 237 -17.44 -4.99 5.75
CA GLU A 237 -16.95 -4.53 4.45
C GLU A 237 -15.83 -5.45 3.94
N VAL A 238 -15.98 -5.97 2.73
CA VAL A 238 -14.97 -6.79 2.05
C VAL A 238 -14.60 -6.10 0.74
N GLU A 239 -13.31 -5.81 0.55
CA GLU A 239 -12.78 -5.15 -0.65
C GLU A 239 -11.85 -6.10 -1.41
N PHE A 240 -12.02 -6.22 -2.73
CA PHE A 240 -11.17 -7.06 -3.56
C PHE A 240 -10.11 -6.24 -4.31
N VAL A 241 -8.88 -6.77 -4.38
CA VAL A 241 -7.74 -6.21 -5.11
C VAL A 241 -7.24 -7.26 -6.08
N ARG A 242 -7.56 -7.09 -7.36
CA ARG A 242 -7.20 -8.01 -8.44
C ARG A 242 -6.38 -7.27 -9.50
N PRO A 243 -5.06 -7.15 -9.31
CA PRO A 243 -4.21 -6.37 -10.20
C PRO A 243 -3.74 -7.14 -11.43
N MET A 244 -3.71 -8.49 -11.36
CA MET A 244 -3.12 -9.31 -12.42
C MET A 244 -4.12 -9.45 -13.58
N HIS A 245 -3.61 -9.26 -14.80
CA HIS A 245 -4.40 -9.34 -16.04
C HIS A 245 -5.70 -8.50 -16.07
N ASN A 246 -5.74 -7.43 -15.25
CA ASN A 246 -6.91 -6.56 -15.09
C ASN A 246 -6.62 -5.14 -15.63
N SER A 247 -7.02 -4.88 -16.87
CA SER A 247 -6.84 -3.57 -17.52
C SER A 247 -7.59 -2.45 -16.80
N GLU A 248 -8.82 -2.72 -16.29
CA GLU A 248 -9.63 -1.74 -15.55
C GLU A 248 -8.92 -1.25 -14.29
N PHE A 249 -8.25 -2.16 -13.58
CA PHE A 249 -7.44 -1.80 -12.42
C PHE A 249 -6.33 -0.80 -12.77
N CYS A 250 -5.63 -1.02 -13.86
CA CYS A 250 -4.57 -0.14 -14.32
C CYS A 250 -5.09 1.19 -14.88
N LEU A 251 -6.20 1.17 -15.65
CA LEU A 251 -6.81 2.37 -16.24
C LEU A 251 -7.35 3.34 -15.18
N HIS A 252 -7.72 2.85 -14.00
CA HIS A 252 -8.19 3.66 -12.88
C HIS A 252 -7.12 3.87 -11.79
N CYS A 253 -5.83 3.58 -12.08
CA CYS A 253 -4.75 3.78 -11.12
C CYS A 253 -4.35 5.25 -11.04
N ASN A 254 -4.62 5.88 -9.90
CA ASN A 254 -4.32 7.30 -9.62
C ASN A 254 -3.04 7.50 -8.77
N ARG A 255 -2.14 6.51 -8.76
CA ARG A 255 -1.00 6.44 -7.85
C ARG A 255 0.33 6.68 -8.57
N ILE A 256 1.23 7.45 -7.91
CA ILE A 256 2.67 7.42 -8.13
C ILE A 256 3.35 6.84 -6.89
N ARG A 257 4.56 6.32 -7.05
CA ARG A 257 5.37 5.76 -5.96
C ARG A 257 6.67 6.53 -5.79
N LEU A 258 7.19 6.50 -4.58
CA LEU A 258 8.53 6.99 -4.23
C LEU A 258 9.24 5.83 -3.54
N THR A 259 10.40 5.44 -4.07
CA THR A 259 11.23 4.37 -3.49
C THR A 259 11.93 4.84 -2.23
N SER A 260 12.43 3.93 -1.43
CA SER A 260 13.13 4.22 -0.17
C SER A 260 14.40 5.05 -0.37
N ASP A 261 15.04 4.89 -1.53
CA ASP A 261 16.23 5.64 -1.97
C ASP A 261 15.90 6.91 -2.77
N GLY A 262 14.63 7.33 -2.75
CA GLY A 262 14.19 8.63 -3.28
C GLY A 262 14.09 8.72 -4.79
N LYS A 263 13.59 7.66 -5.45
CA LYS A 263 13.27 7.70 -6.88
C LYS A 263 11.76 7.68 -7.12
N LEU A 264 11.26 8.55 -7.97
CA LEU A 264 9.89 8.49 -8.45
C LEU A 264 9.72 7.23 -9.32
N LYS A 265 8.70 6.41 -8.98
CA LYS A 265 8.40 5.14 -9.63
C LYS A 265 6.99 5.18 -10.21
N PRO A 266 6.83 5.21 -11.53
CA PRO A 266 5.53 5.33 -12.20
C PRO A 266 4.59 4.14 -11.99
N CYS A 267 5.12 2.93 -11.83
CA CYS A 267 4.35 1.69 -11.67
C CYS A 267 5.08 0.71 -10.75
N LEU A 268 4.34 -0.10 -9.99
CA LEU A 268 4.90 -1.16 -9.14
C LEU A 268 5.77 -2.14 -9.95
N PHE A 269 5.27 -2.56 -11.10
CA PHE A 269 5.83 -3.65 -11.91
C PHE A 269 6.95 -3.24 -12.90
N LYS A 270 7.40 -1.97 -12.86
CA LYS A 270 8.45 -1.49 -13.78
C LYS A 270 9.57 -0.80 -13.02
N ASN A 271 10.84 -1.15 -13.34
CA ASN A 271 12.02 -0.58 -12.71
C ASN A 271 12.96 0.12 -13.71
N ASN A 272 12.62 0.10 -15.01
CA ASN A 272 13.44 0.71 -16.06
C ASN A 272 13.07 2.17 -16.39
N ASN A 273 12.19 2.78 -15.60
CA ASN A 273 11.65 4.12 -15.85
C ASN A 273 11.64 5.02 -14.60
N LEU A 274 12.50 4.72 -13.64
CA LEU A 274 12.65 5.48 -12.41
C LEU A 274 13.26 6.87 -12.67
N ILE A 275 12.97 7.84 -11.80
CA ILE A 275 13.55 9.19 -11.83
C ILE A 275 14.12 9.51 -10.45
N ASP A 276 15.42 9.79 -10.38
CA ASP A 276 16.11 10.17 -9.15
C ASP A 276 15.74 11.62 -8.76
N ILE A 277 14.80 11.78 -7.84
CA ILE A 277 14.43 13.08 -7.29
C ILE A 277 15.31 13.46 -6.10
N LEU A 278 15.71 12.49 -5.27
CA LEU A 278 16.51 12.73 -4.08
C LEU A 278 17.90 13.24 -4.42
N GLY A 279 18.56 12.61 -5.40
CA GLY A 279 19.87 13.04 -5.85
C GLY A 279 19.90 14.49 -6.35
N LEU A 280 18.80 14.96 -6.97
CA LEU A 280 18.68 16.36 -7.39
C LEU A 280 18.38 17.30 -6.22
N ILE A 281 17.59 16.89 -5.24
CA ILE A 281 17.37 17.64 -4.00
C ILE A 281 18.71 17.91 -3.30
N ARG A 282 19.53 16.88 -3.15
CA ARG A 282 20.85 16.96 -2.49
C ARG A 282 21.86 17.81 -3.28
N LYS A 283 21.66 17.96 -4.58
CA LYS A 283 22.41 18.87 -5.44
C LYS A 283 21.89 20.30 -5.46
N GLY A 284 20.84 20.62 -4.67
CA GLY A 284 20.30 21.96 -4.55
C GLY A 284 19.26 22.34 -5.60
N ALA A 285 18.65 21.39 -6.31
CA ALA A 285 17.57 21.67 -7.24
C ALA A 285 16.42 22.43 -6.57
N ASP A 286 15.82 23.39 -7.28
CA ASP A 286 14.66 24.15 -6.80
C ASP A 286 13.34 23.34 -6.98
N ASP A 287 12.26 23.85 -6.38
CA ASP A 287 10.98 23.15 -6.40
C ASP A 287 10.33 23.13 -7.80
N ASN A 288 10.67 24.07 -8.71
CA ASN A 288 10.16 24.04 -10.08
C ASN A 288 10.77 22.88 -10.86
N HIS A 289 12.07 22.68 -10.71
CA HIS A 289 12.74 21.51 -11.28
C HIS A 289 12.16 20.19 -10.73
N LEU A 290 11.89 20.12 -9.41
CA LEU A 290 11.26 18.92 -8.84
C LEU A 290 9.84 18.68 -9.40
N LYS A 291 9.05 19.72 -9.69
CA LYS A 291 7.75 19.59 -10.38
C LYS A 291 7.89 18.98 -11.78
N GLU A 292 8.91 19.40 -12.52
CA GLU A 292 9.20 18.84 -13.85
C GLU A 292 9.49 17.35 -13.78
N LEU A 293 10.23 16.89 -12.76
CA LEU A 293 10.49 15.47 -12.54
C LEU A 293 9.19 14.66 -12.25
N PHE A 294 8.26 15.23 -11.48
CA PHE A 294 6.94 14.61 -11.29
C PHE A 294 6.18 14.50 -12.61
N ILE A 295 6.15 15.57 -13.42
CA ILE A 295 5.50 15.56 -14.73
C ILE A 295 6.14 14.51 -15.64
N GLU A 296 7.48 14.44 -15.65
CA GLU A 296 8.21 13.43 -16.40
C GLU A 296 7.87 12.01 -15.95
N ALA A 297 7.87 11.74 -14.63
CA ALA A 297 7.52 10.43 -14.08
C ALA A 297 6.10 10.01 -14.49
N ILE A 298 5.14 10.92 -14.46
CA ILE A 298 3.76 10.66 -14.88
C ILE A 298 3.69 10.38 -16.38
N ASN A 299 4.46 11.09 -17.21
CA ASN A 299 4.53 10.85 -18.64
C ASN A 299 5.18 9.52 -19.03
N ARG A 300 6.00 8.94 -18.15
CA ARG A 300 6.58 7.60 -18.31
C ARG A 300 5.61 6.47 -17.93
N ARG A 301 4.41 6.77 -17.43
CA ARG A 301 3.39 5.75 -17.14
C ARG A 301 2.90 5.09 -18.42
N ARG A 302 2.54 3.81 -18.32
CA ARG A 302 1.89 3.04 -19.38
C ARG A 302 0.41 2.85 -19.08
N PRO A 303 -0.43 2.53 -20.08
CA PRO A 303 -1.87 2.34 -19.87
C PRO A 303 -2.13 1.19 -18.90
N TYR A 304 -1.41 0.10 -19.05
CA TYR A 304 -1.49 -1.08 -18.17
C TYR A 304 -0.16 -1.83 -18.10
N PHE A 305 -0.09 -2.74 -17.17
CA PHE A 305 1.02 -3.66 -17.02
C PHE A 305 0.85 -4.85 -17.99
N PHE A 306 1.88 -5.12 -18.78
CA PHE A 306 1.99 -6.32 -19.61
C PHE A 306 3.23 -7.10 -19.25
N ASN A 307 3.11 -8.42 -19.16
CA ASN A 307 4.23 -9.36 -19.02
C ASN A 307 4.93 -9.66 -20.36
N GLY A 308 4.83 -8.81 -21.35
CA GLY A 308 5.48 -8.96 -22.64
C GLY A 308 6.40 -7.79 -22.94
N ASN A 309 7.56 -8.08 -23.51
CA ASN A 309 8.43 -7.08 -24.10
C ASN A 309 7.64 -6.31 -25.17
N LEU A 310 7.32 -5.05 -24.90
CA LEU A 310 7.04 -4.00 -25.86
C LEU A 310 8.08 -2.91 -25.65
#